data_19b840cc70295bd24ee81711e495f07b
#
_entry.id   19b840cc70295bd24ee81711e495f07b
#
_cell.length_a   1.000
_cell.length_b   1.000
_cell.length_c   1.000
_cell.angle_alpha   90.00
_cell.angle_beta   90.00
_cell.angle_gamma   90.00
#
_symmetry.space_group_name_H-M   'P 1'
#
loop_
_entity.id
_entity.type
_entity.pdbx_description
1 polymer ?
#
loop_
_entity_poly.entity_id
_entity_poly.type
_entity_poly.pdbx_seq_one_letter_code
_entity_poly.pdbx_strand_id
1 'polypeptide(L)' 'KRYYKVRPGDNLGLIAKRNGTTVATLCRLNGIKSTTILQIGKVLRVK' A
#
# COMPACT_ATOMS: atom_id res chain seq x y z
N LYS A 1 13.72 -0.28 5.80
CA LYS A 1 12.28 -0.57 5.64
C LYS A 1 11.49 0.72 5.72
N ARG A 2 10.54 0.88 4.82
CA ARG A 2 9.70 2.07 4.79
C ARG A 2 8.25 1.66 4.93
N TYR A 3 7.50 2.46 5.69
CA TYR A 3 6.09 2.22 5.95
C TYR A 3 5.27 3.44 5.56
N TYR A 4 4.03 3.21 5.20
CA TYR A 4 3.10 4.26 4.80
C TYR A 4 1.76 4.02 5.50
N LYS A 5 1.23 5.07 6.14
CA LYS A 5 -0.07 5.00 6.79
C LYS A 5 -1.16 5.38 5.79
N VAL A 6 -2.15 4.52 5.65
CA VAL A 6 -3.27 4.76 4.72
C VAL A 6 -4.10 5.95 5.16
N ARG A 7 -4.35 6.86 4.23
CA ARG A 7 -5.16 8.05 4.44
C ARG A 7 -6.50 7.92 3.70
N PRO A 8 -7.52 8.73 4.09
CA PRO A 8 -8.77 8.77 3.32
C PRO A 8 -8.52 9.07 1.85
N GLY A 9 -9.18 8.31 0.97
CA GLY A 9 -9.03 8.48 -0.47
C GLY A 9 -7.85 7.76 -1.09
N ASP A 10 -7.00 7.11 -0.31
CA ASP A 10 -5.87 6.37 -0.84
C ASP A 10 -6.31 5.00 -1.37
N ASN A 11 -5.53 4.48 -2.32
CA ASN A 11 -5.66 3.11 -2.79
C ASN A 11 -4.27 2.58 -3.12
N LEU A 12 -4.17 1.27 -3.40
CA LEU A 12 -2.88 0.66 -3.66
C LEU A 12 -2.13 1.30 -4.83
N GLY A 13 -2.85 1.68 -5.88
CA GLY A 13 -2.23 2.33 -7.04
C GLY A 13 -1.60 3.66 -6.68
N LEU A 14 -2.31 4.49 -5.92
CA LEU A 14 -1.81 5.80 -5.49
C LEU A 14 -0.63 5.64 -4.52
N ILE A 15 -0.75 4.73 -3.57
CA ILE A 15 0.31 4.49 -2.59
C ILE A 15 1.57 4.02 -3.30
N ALA A 16 1.43 3.08 -4.24
CA ALA A 16 2.56 2.58 -5.01
C ALA A 16 3.24 3.71 -5.80
N LYS A 17 2.45 4.53 -6.48
CA LYS A 17 2.96 5.63 -7.28
C LYS A 17 3.72 6.64 -6.43
N ARG A 18 3.18 7.00 -5.27
CA ARG A 18 3.82 7.97 -4.37
C ARG A 18 5.14 7.47 -3.81
N ASN A 19 5.25 6.16 -3.64
CA ASN A 19 6.43 5.55 -3.02
C ASN A 19 7.39 4.92 -4.02
N GLY A 20 7.17 5.14 -5.31
CA GLY A 20 8.08 4.65 -6.35
C GLY A 20 8.10 3.13 -6.47
N THR A 21 6.97 2.48 -6.21
CA THR A 21 6.85 1.03 -6.28
C THR A 21 5.62 0.64 -7.11
N THR A 22 5.27 -0.65 -7.13
CA THR A 22 4.12 -1.14 -7.87
C THR A 22 3.13 -1.79 -6.92
N VAL A 23 1.87 -1.93 -7.37
CA VAL A 23 0.84 -2.61 -6.60
C VAL A 23 1.25 -4.05 -6.31
N ALA A 24 1.83 -4.74 -7.30
CA ALA A 24 2.29 -6.12 -7.11
C ALA A 24 3.32 -6.22 -5.99
N THR A 25 4.27 -5.29 -5.95
CA THR A 25 5.28 -5.26 -4.90
C THR A 25 4.66 -4.99 -3.53
N LEU A 26 3.72 -4.05 -3.46
CA LEU A 26 3.02 -3.76 -2.20
C LEU A 26 2.28 -4.99 -1.69
N CYS A 27 1.58 -5.69 -2.58
CA CYS A 27 0.85 -6.90 -2.20
C CYS A 27 1.78 -7.96 -1.65
N ARG A 28 2.92 -8.18 -2.31
CA ARG A 28 3.90 -9.18 -1.89
C ARG A 28 4.52 -8.81 -0.53
N LEU A 29 4.88 -7.55 -0.35
CA LEU A 29 5.52 -7.10 0.91
C LEU A 29 4.58 -7.22 2.10
N ASN A 30 3.28 -7.09 1.88
CA ASN A 30 2.29 -7.05 2.95
C ASN A 30 1.44 -8.32 3.04
N GLY A 31 1.65 -9.28 2.14
CA GLY A 31 0.85 -10.51 2.12
C GLY A 31 -0.63 -10.26 1.83
N ILE A 32 -0.93 -9.28 1.00
CA ILE A 32 -2.31 -8.92 0.64
C ILE A 32 -2.52 -9.08 -0.85
N LYS A 33 -3.78 -9.03 -1.28
CA LYS A 33 -4.17 -9.09 -2.69
C LYS A 33 -4.47 -7.69 -3.21
N SER A 34 -4.41 -7.52 -4.52
CA SER A 34 -4.73 -6.23 -5.15
C SER A 34 -6.18 -5.80 -4.89
N THR A 35 -7.05 -6.74 -4.58
CA THR A 35 -8.45 -6.48 -4.27
C THR A 35 -8.72 -6.26 -2.79
N THR A 36 -7.68 -6.37 -1.94
CA THR A 36 -7.84 -6.16 -0.51
C THR A 36 -8.29 -4.72 -0.22
N ILE A 37 -9.32 -4.59 0.60
CA ILE A 37 -9.80 -3.28 1.02
C ILE A 37 -8.85 -2.72 2.06
N LEU A 38 -8.33 -1.51 1.80
CA LEU A 38 -7.46 -0.82 2.73
C LEU A 38 -8.28 0.00 3.72
N GLN A 39 -7.98 -0.17 4.99
CA GLN A 39 -8.64 0.62 6.02
C GLN A 39 -7.79 1.84 6.36
N ILE A 40 -8.46 2.97 6.57
CA ILE A 40 -7.80 4.21 6.97
C ILE A 40 -7.06 3.97 8.28
N GLY A 41 -5.81 4.41 8.32
CA GLY A 41 -4.96 4.23 9.50
C GLY A 41 -4.12 2.96 9.48
N LYS A 42 -4.36 2.06 8.53
CA LYS A 42 -3.54 0.87 8.40
C LYS A 42 -2.14 1.26 7.92
N VAL A 43 -1.13 0.62 8.50
CA VAL A 43 0.26 0.84 8.09
C VAL A 43 0.68 -0.26 7.11
N LEU A 44 1.18 0.17 5.95
CA LEU A 44 1.65 -0.75 4.91
C LEU A 44 3.16 -0.60 4.76
N ARG A 45 3.82 -1.72 4.53
CA ARG A 45 5.23 -1.71 4.16
C ARG A 45 5.34 -1.38 2.67
N VAL A 46 6.10 -0.34 2.33
CA VAL A 46 6.25 0.10 0.94
C VAL A 46 7.67 -0.16 0.40
N LYS A 47 8.54 -0.64 1.24
CA LYS A 47 9.88 -0.98 0.76
C LYS A 47 10.57 -2.00 1.66
#